data_9298ef5144c9f1130cc139223a7572e5
#
_entry.id   9298ef5144c9f1130cc139223a7572e5
#
_cell.length_a   1.000
_cell.length_b   1.000
_cell.length_c   1.000
_cell.angle_alpha   90.00
_cell.angle_beta   90.00
_cell.angle_gamma   90.00
#
_symmetry.space_group_name_H-M   'P 1'
#
loop_
_entity.id
_entity.type
_entity.pdbx_description
1 polymer ?
#
loop_
_entity_poly.entity_id
_entity_poly.type
_entity_poly.pdbx_seq_one_letter_code
_entity_poly.pdbx_strand_id
1 'polypeptide(L)'
;MFKIVKKRELNPTVTEMVIEAPLIAKKAKAGQFIIIRAKEDSERIPLTIAHYDAAAGTVAIIFQIVGAGTMQLNSLKEGEYVHDFVGPLGKATEIEGLKNVCVVGGGVGCAIALPVAQALKAQGTKVTGIIGFRNKDLVILEDEFRACCDELIIMSDDGSYGQKGVVTMPLEEKIKAGANFDEVITIGPLIMMKFVVKTTKPYNVKTVFSMNPIMVGGPGMCGGCRLTVGGKTKFACVDGPDFDGFEVDFDEAMHRGTMYRDFEAHAREAECNLLKKEVE
;
A
#
# COMPACT_ATOMS: atom_id res chain seq x y z
N MET A 1 15.83 -18.31 3.49
CA MET A 1 14.63 -18.56 2.64
C MET A 1 13.42 -18.63 3.54
N PHE A 2 12.27 -18.14 3.09
CA PHE A 2 11.04 -18.01 3.87
C PHE A 2 9.90 -18.73 3.14
N LYS A 3 9.20 -19.62 3.85
CA LYS A 3 8.19 -20.50 3.25
C LYS A 3 6.88 -19.75 2.97
N ILE A 4 6.32 -19.95 1.78
CA ILE A 4 4.97 -19.51 1.43
C ILE A 4 3.99 -20.54 2.00
N VAL A 5 3.20 -20.16 2.99
CA VAL A 5 2.25 -21.07 3.67
C VAL A 5 0.85 -20.99 3.08
N LYS A 6 0.51 -19.88 2.40
CA LYS A 6 -0.76 -19.71 1.70
C LYS A 6 -0.61 -18.72 0.55
N LYS A 7 -1.31 -18.97 -0.54
CA LYS A 7 -1.44 -18.06 -1.68
C LYS A 7 -2.90 -17.96 -2.10
N ARG A 8 -3.40 -16.74 -2.32
CA ARG A 8 -4.78 -16.48 -2.76
C ARG A 8 -4.79 -15.38 -3.83
N GLU A 9 -5.41 -15.62 -4.94
CA GLU A 9 -5.71 -14.60 -5.94
C GLU A 9 -6.94 -13.81 -5.47
N LEU A 10 -6.79 -12.49 -5.31
CA LEU A 10 -7.88 -11.60 -4.93
C LEU A 10 -8.64 -11.11 -6.16
N ASN A 11 -7.93 -10.91 -7.26
CA ASN A 11 -8.45 -10.67 -8.60
C ASN A 11 -7.36 -11.04 -9.63
N PRO A 12 -7.62 -10.96 -10.96
CA PRO A 12 -6.64 -11.40 -11.98
C PRO A 12 -5.26 -10.72 -11.91
N THR A 13 -5.14 -9.60 -11.20
CA THR A 13 -3.90 -8.82 -11.11
C THR A 13 -3.35 -8.66 -9.70
N VAL A 14 -4.06 -9.13 -8.68
CA VAL A 14 -3.68 -8.93 -7.27
C VAL A 14 -3.65 -10.26 -6.54
N THR A 15 -2.53 -10.53 -5.90
CA THR A 15 -2.28 -11.76 -5.14
C THR A 15 -1.98 -11.44 -3.68
N GLU A 16 -2.51 -12.25 -2.79
CA GLU A 16 -2.11 -12.34 -1.38
C GLU A 16 -1.19 -13.54 -1.17
N MET A 17 -0.09 -13.34 -0.48
CA MET A 17 0.78 -14.41 0.00
C MET A 17 0.99 -14.30 1.51
N VAL A 18 0.87 -15.42 2.21
CA VAL A 18 1.18 -15.54 3.63
C VAL A 18 2.51 -16.27 3.76
N ILE A 19 3.46 -15.67 4.45
CA ILE A 19 4.85 -16.10 4.53
C ILE A 19 5.20 -16.39 6.00
N GLU A 20 5.85 -17.51 6.26
CA GLU A 20 6.37 -17.87 7.57
C GLU A 20 7.60 -17.01 7.90
N ALA A 21 7.42 -16.06 8.84
CA ALA A 21 8.43 -15.10 9.25
C ALA A 21 8.25 -14.67 10.72
N PRO A 22 8.46 -15.58 11.70
CA PRO A 22 8.07 -15.38 13.09
C PRO A 22 8.77 -14.19 13.76
N LEU A 23 10.00 -13.88 13.41
CA LEU A 23 10.72 -12.72 13.97
C LEU A 23 10.16 -11.40 13.49
N ILE A 24 9.63 -11.36 12.26
CA ILE A 24 8.99 -10.18 11.67
C ILE A 24 7.57 -10.05 12.24
N ALA A 25 6.79 -11.14 12.21
CA ALA A 25 5.42 -11.17 12.72
C ALA A 25 5.31 -10.67 14.17
N LYS A 26 6.25 -11.04 15.01
CA LYS A 26 6.31 -10.62 16.43
C LYS A 26 6.49 -9.10 16.62
N LYS A 27 7.09 -8.40 15.65
CA LYS A 27 7.45 -6.98 15.76
C LYS A 27 6.66 -6.08 14.81
N ALA A 28 5.94 -6.65 13.87
CA ALA A 28 5.20 -5.93 12.86
C ALA A 28 4.11 -5.04 13.47
N LYS A 29 3.91 -3.87 12.86
CA LYS A 29 2.84 -2.91 13.17
C LYS A 29 2.22 -2.39 11.88
N ALA A 30 0.98 -1.89 11.95
CA ALA A 30 0.31 -1.27 10.81
C ALA A 30 1.13 -0.12 10.20
N GLY A 31 1.14 -0.03 8.86
CA GLY A 31 1.92 0.95 8.11
C GLY A 31 3.36 0.55 7.81
N GLN A 32 3.90 -0.48 8.48
CA GLN A 32 5.23 -0.98 8.18
C GLN A 32 5.24 -1.88 6.94
N PHE A 33 6.42 -2.06 6.36
CA PHE A 33 6.63 -2.83 5.15
C PHE A 33 7.81 -3.82 5.30
N ILE A 34 7.96 -4.67 4.31
CA ILE A 34 9.11 -5.57 4.15
C ILE A 34 9.76 -5.31 2.79
N ILE A 35 10.98 -5.78 2.62
CA ILE A 35 11.58 -5.97 1.30
C ILE A 35 11.67 -7.46 1.03
N ILE A 36 11.12 -7.86 -0.11
CA ILE A 36 11.09 -9.24 -0.59
C ILE A 36 11.94 -9.39 -1.84
N ARG A 37 12.52 -10.56 -2.01
CA ARG A 37 13.17 -11.01 -3.24
C ARG A 37 12.74 -12.44 -3.53
N ALA A 38 12.14 -12.66 -4.70
CA ALA A 38 11.56 -13.96 -5.05
C ALA A 38 12.64 -15.04 -5.20
N LYS A 39 13.68 -14.79 -6.03
CA LYS A 39 14.84 -15.65 -6.28
C LYS A 39 16.12 -14.88 -6.00
N GLU A 40 17.28 -15.53 -6.07
CA GLU A 40 18.59 -14.92 -5.79
C GLU A 40 18.94 -13.75 -6.72
N ASP A 41 18.53 -13.84 -7.96
CA ASP A 41 18.74 -12.85 -9.04
C ASP A 41 17.58 -11.90 -9.24
N SER A 42 16.48 -12.04 -8.48
CA SER A 42 15.30 -11.19 -8.58
C SER A 42 15.51 -9.81 -7.98
N GLU A 43 14.67 -8.87 -8.40
CA GLU A 43 14.59 -7.53 -7.82
C GLU A 43 14.19 -7.55 -6.34
N ARG A 44 14.64 -6.54 -5.62
CA ARG A 44 14.20 -6.26 -4.25
C ARG A 44 12.95 -5.36 -4.32
N ILE A 45 11.84 -5.85 -3.80
CA ILE A 45 10.54 -5.18 -3.89
C ILE A 45 10.07 -4.79 -2.49
N PRO A 46 9.78 -3.50 -2.21
CA PRO A 46 9.11 -3.09 -0.97
C PRO A 46 7.62 -3.43 -1.07
N LEU A 47 7.12 -4.17 -0.09
CA LEU A 47 5.70 -4.49 0.03
C LEU A 47 5.24 -4.24 1.47
N THR A 48 4.10 -3.59 1.62
CA THR A 48 3.53 -3.34 2.94
C THR A 48 3.03 -4.63 3.58
N ILE A 49 3.17 -4.71 4.88
CA ILE A 49 2.61 -5.79 5.70
C ILE A 49 1.09 -5.59 5.76
N ALA A 50 0.35 -6.42 5.01
CA ALA A 50 -1.11 -6.36 4.95
C ALA A 50 -1.77 -6.98 6.19
N HIS A 51 -1.16 -8.02 6.75
CA HIS A 51 -1.58 -8.65 7.99
C HIS A 51 -0.40 -9.40 8.62
N TYR A 52 -0.46 -9.61 9.93
CA TYR A 52 0.53 -10.42 10.65
C TYR A 52 -0.15 -11.15 11.81
N ASP A 53 0.35 -12.35 12.07
CA ASP A 53 -0.05 -13.17 13.22
C ASP A 53 1.20 -13.58 14.00
N ALA A 54 1.38 -12.96 15.15
CA ALA A 54 2.54 -13.21 16.01
C ALA A 54 2.51 -14.63 16.63
N ALA A 55 1.32 -15.21 16.83
CA ALA A 55 1.17 -16.56 17.40
C ALA A 55 1.46 -17.62 16.34
N ALA A 56 0.95 -17.45 15.14
CA ALA A 56 1.25 -18.33 14.01
C ALA A 56 2.64 -18.08 13.40
N GLY A 57 3.27 -16.93 13.70
CA GLY A 57 4.57 -16.54 13.14
C GLY A 57 4.50 -16.21 11.66
N THR A 58 3.39 -15.67 11.17
CA THR A 58 3.17 -15.41 9.75
C THR A 58 2.97 -13.94 9.44
N VAL A 59 3.34 -13.55 8.23
CA VAL A 59 3.15 -12.22 7.65
C VAL A 59 2.48 -12.35 6.29
N ALA A 60 1.40 -11.63 6.08
CA ALA A 60 0.72 -11.54 4.79
C ALA A 60 1.14 -10.29 4.05
N ILE A 61 1.39 -10.44 2.76
CA ILE A 61 1.61 -9.36 1.80
C ILE A 61 0.56 -9.46 0.71
N ILE A 62 0.13 -8.31 0.19
CA ILE A 62 -0.77 -8.22 -0.96
C ILE A 62 -0.07 -7.33 -1.99
N PHE A 63 0.03 -7.81 -3.21
CA PHE A 63 0.73 -7.10 -4.27
C PHE A 63 0.01 -7.22 -5.61
N GLN A 64 0.19 -6.19 -6.43
CA GLN A 64 -0.28 -6.17 -7.80
C GLN A 64 0.83 -6.63 -8.73
N ILE A 65 0.47 -7.44 -9.72
CA ILE A 65 1.38 -7.96 -10.76
C ILE A 65 1.55 -6.87 -11.81
N VAL A 66 2.62 -6.08 -11.71
CA VAL A 66 2.86 -4.91 -12.58
C VAL A 66 4.17 -4.96 -13.36
N GLY A 67 5.20 -5.62 -12.84
CA GLY A 67 6.54 -5.69 -13.41
C GLY A 67 7.17 -7.07 -13.26
N ALA A 68 8.37 -7.27 -13.80
CA ALA A 68 9.10 -8.53 -13.80
C ALA A 68 9.21 -9.14 -12.40
N GLY A 69 9.65 -8.38 -11.40
CA GLY A 69 9.82 -8.87 -10.05
C GLY A 69 8.51 -9.35 -9.41
N THR A 70 7.37 -8.66 -9.64
CA THR A 70 6.06 -9.11 -9.16
C THR A 70 5.50 -10.30 -9.95
N MET A 71 5.87 -10.46 -11.24
CA MET A 71 5.57 -11.65 -12.03
C MET A 71 6.32 -12.88 -11.49
N GLN A 72 7.62 -12.74 -11.23
CA GLN A 72 8.45 -13.78 -10.61
C GLN A 72 7.92 -14.17 -9.23
N LEU A 73 7.56 -13.19 -8.40
CA LEU A 73 6.95 -13.45 -7.10
C LEU A 73 5.63 -14.21 -7.25
N ASN A 74 4.79 -13.81 -8.20
CA ASN A 74 3.52 -14.48 -8.45
C ASN A 74 3.65 -15.89 -9.06
N SER A 75 4.77 -16.24 -9.69
CA SER A 75 5.01 -17.60 -10.19
C SER A 75 5.23 -18.63 -9.08
N LEU A 76 5.66 -18.18 -7.90
CA LEU A 76 5.86 -19.07 -6.75
C LEU A 76 4.54 -19.61 -6.19
N LYS A 77 4.57 -20.84 -5.70
CA LYS A 77 3.42 -21.60 -5.21
C LYS A 77 3.46 -21.78 -3.70
N GLU A 78 2.33 -22.18 -3.13
CA GLU A 78 2.29 -22.64 -1.73
C GLU A 78 3.28 -23.79 -1.51
N GLY A 79 3.98 -23.72 -0.38
CA GLY A 79 5.03 -24.68 -0.03
C GLY A 79 6.42 -24.31 -0.55
N GLU A 80 6.52 -23.44 -1.56
CA GLU A 80 7.79 -22.91 -2.06
C GLU A 80 8.34 -21.80 -1.17
N TYR A 81 9.50 -21.27 -1.51
CA TYR A 81 10.23 -20.32 -0.67
C TYR A 81 10.57 -19.05 -1.44
N VAL A 82 10.42 -17.90 -0.81
CA VAL A 82 11.05 -16.66 -1.25
C VAL A 82 12.48 -16.60 -0.72
N HIS A 83 13.38 -15.98 -1.51
CA HIS A 83 14.81 -15.93 -1.17
C HIS A 83 15.07 -15.03 0.03
N ASP A 84 14.65 -13.76 -0.03
CA ASP A 84 14.77 -12.79 1.05
C ASP A 84 13.40 -12.25 1.49
N PHE A 85 13.29 -12.02 2.80
CA PHE A 85 12.13 -11.39 3.43
C PHE A 85 12.63 -10.58 4.63
N VAL A 86 12.83 -9.28 4.43
CA VAL A 86 13.52 -8.40 5.38
C VAL A 86 12.55 -7.38 5.96
N GLY A 87 12.46 -7.32 7.28
CA GLY A 87 11.57 -6.39 7.97
C GLY A 87 11.44 -6.69 9.48
N PRO A 88 10.45 -6.04 10.16
CA PRO A 88 9.66 -4.95 9.62
C PRO A 88 10.52 -3.70 9.40
N LEU A 89 10.23 -2.95 8.34
CA LEU A 89 10.91 -1.72 7.95
C LEU A 89 9.94 -0.52 8.02
N GLY A 90 10.50 0.68 8.05
CA GLY A 90 9.73 1.90 8.18
C GLY A 90 9.15 2.11 9.58
N LYS A 91 8.53 3.26 9.76
CA LYS A 91 7.78 3.59 10.99
C LYS A 91 6.36 3.05 10.89
N ALA A 92 5.80 2.68 12.03
CA ALA A 92 4.37 2.41 12.12
C ALA A 92 3.58 3.68 11.88
N THR A 93 2.38 3.57 11.32
CA THR A 93 1.44 4.69 11.20
C THR A 93 1.11 5.23 12.59
N GLU A 94 1.21 6.55 12.77
CA GLU A 94 0.86 7.21 14.04
C GLU A 94 -0.66 7.33 14.15
N ILE A 95 -1.26 6.51 14.98
CA ILE A 95 -2.72 6.48 15.17
C ILE A 95 -3.16 6.87 16.59
N GLU A 96 -2.23 6.99 17.52
CA GLU A 96 -2.52 7.20 18.93
C GLU A 96 -3.28 8.53 19.16
N GLY A 97 -4.34 8.47 19.97
CA GLY A 97 -5.15 9.63 20.32
C GLY A 97 -6.14 10.10 19.26
N LEU A 98 -6.13 9.53 18.06
CA LEU A 98 -7.10 9.86 17.00
C LEU A 98 -8.48 9.25 17.33
N LYS A 99 -9.55 10.05 17.18
CA LYS A 99 -10.92 9.66 17.54
C LYS A 99 -11.85 9.51 16.33
N ASN A 100 -11.59 10.26 15.25
CA ASN A 100 -12.41 10.26 14.03
C ASN A 100 -11.51 10.39 12.81
N VAL A 101 -11.32 9.31 12.07
CA VAL A 101 -10.36 9.24 10.96
C VAL A 101 -11.04 8.79 9.68
N CYS A 102 -10.68 9.43 8.57
CA CYS A 102 -11.03 8.94 7.24
C CYS A 102 -9.85 8.22 6.61
N VAL A 103 -10.02 6.95 6.27
CA VAL A 103 -9.01 6.14 5.58
C VAL A 103 -9.39 6.02 4.11
N VAL A 104 -8.53 6.54 3.23
CA VAL A 104 -8.77 6.58 1.79
C VAL A 104 -7.82 5.61 1.08
N GLY A 105 -8.37 4.57 0.45
CA GLY A 105 -7.61 3.57 -0.29
C GLY A 105 -7.87 3.65 -1.80
N GLY A 106 -6.83 3.44 -2.63
CA GLY A 106 -6.97 3.38 -4.08
C GLY A 106 -6.32 2.15 -4.72
N GLY A 107 -7.09 1.34 -5.45
CA GLY A 107 -6.62 0.11 -6.08
C GLY A 107 -5.95 -0.84 -5.08
N VAL A 108 -4.75 -1.31 -5.38
CA VAL A 108 -3.98 -2.17 -4.45
C VAL A 108 -3.60 -1.44 -3.16
N GLY A 109 -3.60 -0.10 -3.13
CA GLY A 109 -3.40 0.68 -1.90
C GLY A 109 -4.43 0.39 -0.80
N CYS A 110 -5.60 -0.17 -1.15
CA CYS A 110 -6.57 -0.66 -0.18
C CYS A 110 -5.98 -1.76 0.72
N ALA A 111 -5.12 -2.62 0.18
CA ALA A 111 -4.44 -3.65 0.97
C ALA A 111 -3.47 -3.09 2.03
N ILE A 112 -2.98 -1.88 1.78
CA ILE A 112 -2.09 -1.13 2.68
C ILE A 112 -2.91 -0.31 3.69
N ALA A 113 -4.04 0.22 3.25
CA ALA A 113 -4.96 1.02 4.07
C ALA A 113 -5.71 0.17 5.11
N LEU A 114 -6.02 -1.09 4.77
CA LEU A 114 -6.79 -1.99 5.64
C LEU A 114 -6.15 -2.20 7.02
N PRO A 115 -4.86 -2.58 7.17
CA PRO A 115 -4.27 -2.78 8.49
C PRO A 115 -4.28 -1.51 9.34
N VAL A 116 -4.20 -0.33 8.73
CA VAL A 116 -4.32 0.95 9.42
C VAL A 116 -5.76 1.17 9.91
N ALA A 117 -6.77 0.91 9.07
CA ALA A 117 -8.18 0.99 9.44
C ALA A 117 -8.52 0.01 10.58
N GLN A 118 -8.00 -1.21 10.52
CA GLN A 118 -8.17 -2.22 11.58
C GLN A 118 -7.53 -1.79 12.90
N ALA A 119 -6.31 -1.24 12.85
CA ALA A 119 -5.61 -0.75 14.04
C ALA A 119 -6.34 0.45 14.68
N LEU A 120 -6.83 1.39 13.88
CA LEU A 120 -7.68 2.49 14.33
C LEU A 120 -8.96 1.99 15.01
N LYS A 121 -9.66 1.05 14.37
CA LYS A 121 -10.88 0.46 14.95
C LYS A 121 -10.61 -0.28 16.26
N ALA A 122 -9.52 -1.02 16.34
CA ALA A 122 -9.13 -1.78 17.54
C ALA A 122 -8.87 -0.87 18.76
N GLN A 123 -8.40 0.36 18.56
CA GLN A 123 -8.25 1.34 19.65
C GLN A 123 -9.53 2.15 19.95
N GLY A 124 -10.64 1.91 19.23
CA GLY A 124 -11.92 2.58 19.45
C GLY A 124 -12.12 3.88 18.64
N THR A 125 -11.27 4.14 17.65
CA THR A 125 -11.43 5.27 16.72
C THR A 125 -12.64 5.05 15.83
N LYS A 126 -13.42 6.11 15.54
CA LYS A 126 -14.44 6.09 14.50
C LYS A 126 -13.76 6.14 13.14
N VAL A 127 -13.99 5.13 12.31
CA VAL A 127 -13.33 4.98 11.01
C VAL A 127 -14.34 5.13 9.88
N THR A 128 -14.11 6.11 9.01
CA THR A 128 -14.78 6.22 7.70
C THR A 128 -13.84 5.71 6.63
N GLY A 129 -14.19 4.62 5.95
CA GLY A 129 -13.44 4.09 4.81
C GLY A 129 -13.96 4.65 3.49
N ILE A 130 -13.07 5.11 2.63
CA ILE A 130 -13.37 5.47 1.24
C ILE A 130 -12.41 4.70 0.36
N ILE A 131 -12.90 3.72 -0.41
CA ILE A 131 -12.06 2.89 -1.27
C ILE A 131 -12.46 3.07 -2.73
N GLY A 132 -11.47 3.22 -3.60
CA GLY A 132 -11.68 3.51 -5.02
C GLY A 132 -10.98 2.51 -5.94
N PHE A 133 -11.68 2.12 -7.01
CA PHE A 133 -11.21 1.19 -8.03
C PHE A 133 -11.60 1.70 -9.42
N ARG A 134 -10.98 1.16 -10.46
CA ARG A 134 -11.36 1.51 -11.84
C ARG A 134 -12.73 0.93 -12.22
N ASN A 135 -12.99 -0.31 -11.79
CA ASN A 135 -14.21 -1.06 -12.08
C ASN A 135 -14.46 -2.14 -11.02
N LYS A 136 -15.61 -2.82 -11.11
CA LYS A 136 -16.04 -3.88 -10.20
C LYS A 136 -15.04 -5.03 -10.08
N ASP A 137 -14.42 -5.45 -11.19
CA ASP A 137 -13.56 -6.65 -11.22
C ASP A 137 -12.24 -6.44 -10.45
N LEU A 138 -11.90 -5.19 -10.15
CA LEU A 138 -10.70 -4.81 -9.40
C LEU A 138 -10.97 -4.59 -7.92
N VAL A 139 -12.21 -4.69 -7.45
CA VAL A 139 -12.55 -4.53 -6.02
C VAL A 139 -11.93 -5.65 -5.21
N ILE A 140 -11.23 -5.28 -4.15
CA ILE A 140 -10.60 -6.20 -3.19
C ILE A 140 -10.93 -5.79 -1.76
N LEU A 141 -10.96 -6.76 -0.85
CA LEU A 141 -11.02 -6.56 0.62
C LEU A 141 -12.26 -5.79 1.11
N GLU A 142 -13.37 -5.80 0.37
CA GLU A 142 -14.57 -5.08 0.76
C GLU A 142 -15.12 -5.57 2.09
N ASP A 143 -15.21 -6.89 2.29
CA ASP A 143 -15.76 -7.47 3.51
C ASP A 143 -14.89 -7.14 4.73
N GLU A 144 -13.57 -7.15 4.55
CA GLU A 144 -12.61 -6.79 5.57
C GLU A 144 -12.73 -5.30 5.98
N PHE A 145 -12.93 -4.40 5.01
CA PHE A 145 -13.21 -2.99 5.29
C PHE A 145 -14.56 -2.79 5.98
N ARG A 146 -15.60 -3.50 5.54
CA ARG A 146 -16.92 -3.45 6.20
C ARG A 146 -16.86 -3.90 7.64
N ALA A 147 -16.00 -4.85 7.97
CA ALA A 147 -15.82 -5.35 9.33
C ALA A 147 -15.11 -4.35 10.27
N CYS A 148 -14.28 -3.43 9.73
CA CYS A 148 -13.50 -2.50 10.56
C CYS A 148 -13.87 -1.03 10.40
N CYS A 149 -14.69 -0.64 9.42
CA CYS A 149 -15.14 0.73 9.26
C CYS A 149 -16.55 0.92 9.82
N ASP A 150 -16.80 2.06 10.48
CA ASP A 150 -18.14 2.46 10.91
C ASP A 150 -19.00 2.89 9.71
N GLU A 151 -18.35 3.38 8.67
CA GLU A 151 -18.95 3.70 7.38
C GLU A 151 -17.95 3.36 6.27
N LEU A 152 -18.43 2.71 5.21
CA LEU A 152 -17.63 2.38 4.03
C LEU A 152 -18.30 2.92 2.77
N ILE A 153 -17.55 3.72 2.01
CA ILE A 153 -17.95 4.23 0.69
C ILE A 153 -17.04 3.59 -0.36
N ILE A 154 -17.63 2.97 -1.37
CA ILE A 154 -16.91 2.34 -2.47
C ILE A 154 -17.16 3.14 -3.73
N MET A 155 -16.07 3.50 -4.41
CA MET A 155 -16.08 4.27 -5.66
C MET A 155 -15.56 3.42 -6.81
N SER A 156 -16.17 3.57 -7.97
CA SER A 156 -15.60 3.06 -9.23
C SER A 156 -15.61 4.12 -10.31
N ASP A 157 -14.50 4.22 -11.07
CA ASP A 157 -14.35 5.26 -12.10
C ASP A 157 -15.45 5.14 -13.18
N ASP A 158 -15.76 3.90 -13.58
CA ASP A 158 -16.76 3.60 -14.62
C ASP A 158 -18.21 3.51 -14.10
N GLY A 159 -18.41 3.46 -12.78
CA GLY A 159 -19.72 3.30 -12.16
C GLY A 159 -20.26 1.88 -12.17
N SER A 160 -19.43 0.88 -12.46
CA SER A 160 -19.85 -0.53 -12.49
C SER A 160 -20.09 -1.11 -11.08
N TYR A 161 -19.60 -0.45 -10.02
CA TYR A 161 -19.81 -0.86 -8.65
C TYR A 161 -19.74 0.34 -7.68
N GLY A 162 -20.55 0.31 -6.62
CA GLY A 162 -20.62 1.40 -5.64
C GLY A 162 -21.10 2.71 -6.27
N GLN A 163 -20.43 3.80 -5.94
CA GLN A 163 -20.71 5.13 -6.50
C GLN A 163 -19.76 5.42 -7.67
N LYS A 164 -20.27 6.06 -8.72
CA LYS A 164 -19.44 6.48 -9.86
C LYS A 164 -18.62 7.71 -9.52
N GLY A 165 -17.33 7.66 -9.77
CA GLY A 165 -16.43 8.79 -9.61
C GLY A 165 -15.17 8.45 -8.83
N VAL A 166 -14.50 9.47 -8.32
CA VAL A 166 -13.22 9.38 -7.63
C VAL A 166 -13.35 9.57 -6.11
N VAL A 167 -12.43 9.03 -5.35
CA VAL A 167 -12.45 9.03 -3.86
C VAL A 167 -12.50 10.42 -3.22
N THR A 168 -12.07 11.46 -3.93
CA THR A 168 -12.10 12.84 -3.43
C THR A 168 -13.50 13.42 -3.37
N MET A 169 -14.45 12.92 -4.17
CA MET A 169 -15.85 13.41 -4.18
C MET A 169 -16.54 13.16 -2.84
N PRO A 170 -16.70 11.92 -2.37
CA PRO A 170 -17.33 11.66 -1.09
C PRO A 170 -16.52 12.21 0.10
N LEU A 171 -15.19 12.29 -0.01
CA LEU A 171 -14.36 12.92 1.02
C LEU A 171 -14.73 14.39 1.19
N GLU A 172 -14.77 15.15 0.10
CA GLU A 172 -15.12 16.57 0.14
C GLU A 172 -16.56 16.79 0.62
N GLU A 173 -17.51 15.99 0.15
CA GLU A 173 -18.91 16.03 0.60
C GLU A 173 -19.02 15.84 2.12
N LYS A 174 -18.29 14.86 2.67
CA LYS A 174 -18.26 14.61 4.12
C LYS A 174 -17.66 15.75 4.90
N ILE A 175 -16.56 16.33 4.44
CA ILE A 175 -15.94 17.49 5.09
C ILE A 175 -16.92 18.67 5.08
N LYS A 176 -17.57 18.96 3.95
CA LYS A 176 -18.58 20.02 3.81
C LYS A 176 -19.82 19.78 4.68
N ALA A 177 -20.19 18.53 4.89
CA ALA A 177 -21.28 18.12 5.78
C ALA A 177 -20.95 18.20 7.28
N GLY A 178 -19.72 18.63 7.62
CA GLY A 178 -19.29 18.79 9.02
C GLY A 178 -18.68 17.52 9.64
N ALA A 179 -18.22 16.59 8.86
CA ALA A 179 -17.41 15.49 9.38
C ALA A 179 -16.07 16.06 9.88
N ASN A 180 -15.95 16.22 11.19
CA ASN A 180 -14.73 16.73 11.83
C ASN A 180 -13.72 15.58 11.96
N PHE A 181 -13.00 15.28 10.87
CA PHE A 181 -11.91 14.30 10.90
C PHE A 181 -10.70 14.89 11.61
N ASP A 182 -10.14 14.14 12.57
CA ASP A 182 -8.86 14.47 13.20
C ASP A 182 -7.74 14.33 12.16
N GLU A 183 -7.87 13.33 11.29
CA GLU A 183 -6.88 13.05 10.24
C GLU A 183 -7.52 12.31 9.07
N VAL A 184 -7.01 12.55 7.86
CA VAL A 184 -7.24 11.74 6.67
C VAL A 184 -5.96 10.98 6.35
N ILE A 185 -6.04 9.65 6.29
CA ILE A 185 -4.92 8.79 5.91
C ILE A 185 -5.20 8.27 4.50
N THR A 186 -4.31 8.58 3.55
CA THR A 186 -4.54 8.22 2.14
C THR A 186 -3.43 7.35 1.59
N ILE A 187 -3.79 6.25 0.91
CA ILE A 187 -2.87 5.24 0.42
C ILE A 187 -3.31 4.75 -0.96
N GLY A 188 -2.45 4.89 -1.96
CA GLY A 188 -2.76 4.47 -3.31
C GLY A 188 -1.82 5.09 -4.35
N PRO A 189 -2.26 5.22 -5.61
CA PRO A 189 -1.49 5.90 -6.65
C PRO A 189 -1.12 7.33 -6.23
N LEU A 190 0.13 7.73 -6.49
CA LEU A 190 0.66 9.02 -6.05
C LEU A 190 -0.19 10.20 -6.51
N ILE A 191 -0.72 10.12 -7.75
CA ILE A 191 -1.64 11.14 -8.27
C ILE A 191 -2.94 11.23 -7.48
N MET A 192 -3.52 10.10 -7.05
CA MET A 192 -4.72 10.07 -6.21
C MET A 192 -4.43 10.74 -4.85
N MET A 193 -3.32 10.38 -4.20
CA MET A 193 -2.92 10.94 -2.91
C MET A 193 -2.68 12.45 -3.01
N LYS A 194 -2.05 12.94 -4.08
CA LYS A 194 -1.93 14.39 -4.38
C LYS A 194 -3.29 15.08 -4.42
N PHE A 195 -4.28 14.48 -5.10
CA PHE A 195 -5.63 15.06 -5.17
C PHE A 195 -6.36 15.00 -3.84
N VAL A 196 -6.21 13.94 -3.05
CA VAL A 196 -6.77 13.87 -1.69
C VAL A 196 -6.22 15.00 -0.84
N VAL A 197 -4.90 15.21 -0.83
CA VAL A 197 -4.25 16.32 -0.11
C VAL A 197 -4.74 17.68 -0.61
N LYS A 198 -4.89 17.83 -1.93
CA LYS A 198 -5.44 19.07 -2.51
C LYS A 198 -6.90 19.34 -2.06
N THR A 199 -7.68 18.29 -1.88
CA THR A 199 -9.08 18.37 -1.41
C THR A 199 -9.17 18.77 0.07
N THR A 200 -8.31 18.22 0.92
CA THR A 200 -8.35 18.45 2.37
C THR A 200 -7.71 19.78 2.80
N LYS A 201 -6.72 20.25 2.05
CA LYS A 201 -5.92 21.45 2.39
C LYS A 201 -6.75 22.72 2.60
N PRO A 202 -7.78 23.06 1.77
CA PRO A 202 -8.61 24.24 1.99
C PRO A 202 -9.41 24.22 3.29
N TYR A 203 -9.67 23.04 3.81
CA TYR A 203 -10.40 22.82 5.07
C TYR A 203 -9.47 22.63 6.27
N ASN A 204 -8.17 22.69 6.06
CA ASN A 204 -7.13 22.46 7.07
C ASN A 204 -7.30 21.12 7.81
N VAL A 205 -7.76 20.07 7.13
CA VAL A 205 -7.85 18.72 7.68
C VAL A 205 -6.51 18.04 7.50
N LYS A 206 -5.83 17.73 8.61
CA LYS A 206 -4.54 17.04 8.58
C LYS A 206 -4.61 15.80 7.67
N THR A 207 -3.67 15.66 6.77
CA THR A 207 -3.68 14.56 5.79
C THR A 207 -2.32 13.92 5.72
N VAL A 208 -2.28 12.64 6.08
CA VAL A 208 -1.10 11.78 5.99
C VAL A 208 -1.24 10.87 4.79
N PHE A 209 -0.16 10.67 4.05
CA PHE A 209 -0.12 9.74 2.94
C PHE A 209 1.05 8.78 3.07
N SER A 210 0.85 7.54 2.63
CA SER A 210 1.88 6.51 2.64
C SER A 210 2.64 6.49 1.31
N MET A 211 3.90 6.88 1.35
CA MET A 211 4.74 7.04 0.16
C MET A 211 5.22 5.69 -0.38
N ASN A 212 5.08 5.50 -1.69
CA ASN A 212 5.50 4.30 -2.42
C ASN A 212 6.61 4.58 -3.45
N PRO A 213 7.81 5.01 -3.04
CA PRO A 213 8.90 5.34 -3.95
C PRO A 213 9.62 4.09 -4.43
N ILE A 214 10.46 4.25 -5.45
CA ILE A 214 11.46 3.26 -5.81
C ILE A 214 12.38 3.02 -4.60
N MET A 215 12.48 1.77 -4.16
CA MET A 215 13.20 1.42 -2.94
C MET A 215 14.02 0.12 -3.15
N VAL A 216 15.32 0.20 -2.89
CA VAL A 216 16.25 -0.92 -3.07
C VAL A 216 16.82 -1.41 -1.74
N GLY A 217 17.35 -0.49 -0.92
CA GLY A 217 18.05 -0.84 0.32
C GLY A 217 17.13 -1.18 1.48
N GLY A 218 16.26 -0.24 1.87
CA GLY A 218 15.36 -0.34 3.03
C GLY A 218 15.89 0.28 4.33
N PRO A 219 17.17 0.17 4.71
CA PRO A 219 17.70 0.74 5.95
C PRO A 219 18.29 2.16 5.82
N GLY A 220 17.92 2.94 4.79
CA GLY A 220 18.33 4.34 4.64
C GLY A 220 19.69 4.58 3.96
N MET A 221 20.39 3.54 3.51
CA MET A 221 21.77 3.66 3.02
C MET A 221 21.86 4.09 1.55
N CYS A 222 20.98 3.59 0.67
CA CYS A 222 21.12 3.79 -0.78
C CYS A 222 20.55 5.12 -1.30
N GLY A 223 19.70 5.80 -0.53
CA GLY A 223 19.07 7.06 -0.94
C GLY A 223 18.05 6.96 -2.09
N GLY A 224 17.71 5.75 -2.56
CA GLY A 224 16.77 5.55 -3.66
C GLY A 224 15.38 6.11 -3.39
N CYS A 225 14.91 5.95 -2.15
CA CYS A 225 13.58 6.36 -1.70
C CYS A 225 13.49 7.80 -1.17
N ARG A 226 14.46 8.68 -1.52
CA ARG A 226 14.45 10.08 -1.07
C ARG A 226 13.29 10.87 -1.69
N LEU A 227 12.75 11.79 -0.91
CA LEU A 227 11.73 12.75 -1.30
C LEU A 227 11.92 14.05 -0.49
N THR A 228 11.35 15.15 -0.96
CA THR A 228 11.37 16.43 -0.24
C THR A 228 10.10 16.60 0.57
N VAL A 229 10.25 16.82 1.88
CA VAL A 229 9.18 17.09 2.85
C VAL A 229 9.56 18.32 3.68
N GLY A 230 8.73 19.37 3.67
CA GLY A 230 9.03 20.62 4.37
C GLY A 230 10.35 21.26 3.94
N GLY A 231 10.71 21.14 2.66
CA GLY A 231 11.98 21.65 2.11
C GLY A 231 13.22 20.83 2.52
N LYS A 232 13.07 19.69 3.18
CA LYS A 232 14.16 18.83 3.64
C LYS A 232 14.11 17.46 2.96
N THR A 233 15.27 16.91 2.62
CA THR A 233 15.38 15.55 2.12
C THR A 233 15.04 14.55 3.22
N LYS A 234 14.10 13.65 2.95
CA LYS A 234 13.70 12.52 3.76
C LYS A 234 13.85 11.20 3.00
N PHE A 235 13.94 10.10 3.72
CA PHE A 235 14.03 8.76 3.15
C PHE A 235 12.82 7.95 3.59
N ALA A 236 11.95 7.59 2.65
CA ALA A 236 10.69 6.89 2.96
C ALA A 236 10.90 5.59 3.75
N CYS A 237 12.03 4.91 3.56
CA CYS A 237 12.32 3.65 4.25
C CYS A 237 12.67 3.79 5.74
N VAL A 238 13.07 4.96 6.21
CA VAL A 238 13.48 5.19 7.62
C VAL A 238 12.77 6.37 8.29
N ASP A 239 12.42 7.41 7.51
CA ASP A 239 11.66 8.56 8.01
C ASP A 239 10.15 8.35 7.93
N GLY A 240 9.69 7.51 6.96
CA GLY A 240 8.31 7.18 6.67
C GLY A 240 7.99 5.70 6.88
N PRO A 241 7.07 5.13 6.08
CA PRO A 241 6.58 5.61 4.78
C PRO A 241 5.56 6.75 4.82
N ASP A 242 4.99 7.03 5.98
CA ASP A 242 3.93 8.01 6.15
C ASP A 242 4.51 9.42 6.35
N PHE A 243 3.93 10.41 5.64
CA PHE A 243 4.35 11.80 5.69
C PHE A 243 3.15 12.76 5.66
N ASP A 244 3.36 13.97 6.19
CA ASP A 244 2.39 15.05 6.08
C ASP A 244 2.24 15.49 4.62
N GLY A 245 1.03 15.32 4.08
CA GLY A 245 0.73 15.63 2.69
C GLY A 245 0.84 17.14 2.36
N PHE A 246 0.74 18.03 3.36
CA PHE A 246 0.85 19.46 3.13
C PHE A 246 2.29 19.93 2.90
N GLU A 247 3.26 19.11 3.29
CA GLU A 247 4.69 19.44 3.24
C GLU A 247 5.44 18.74 2.09
N VAL A 248 4.82 17.75 1.44
CA VAL A 248 5.49 16.94 0.40
C VAL A 248 5.48 17.62 -0.96
N ASP A 249 6.63 17.54 -1.64
CA ASP A 249 6.74 17.84 -3.07
C ASP A 249 6.29 16.64 -3.91
N PHE A 250 4.99 16.61 -4.24
CA PHE A 250 4.40 15.55 -5.07
C PHE A 250 4.92 15.55 -6.51
N ASP A 251 5.31 16.70 -7.06
CA ASP A 251 5.78 16.80 -8.45
C ASP A 251 7.18 16.19 -8.57
N GLU A 252 8.07 16.49 -7.61
CA GLU A 252 9.36 15.78 -7.50
C GLU A 252 9.15 14.28 -7.35
N ALA A 253 8.28 13.86 -6.43
CA ALA A 253 8.04 12.44 -6.16
C ALA A 253 7.51 11.70 -7.39
N MET A 254 6.58 12.29 -8.15
CA MET A 254 6.06 11.71 -9.39
C MET A 254 7.14 11.63 -10.47
N HIS A 255 7.96 12.69 -10.63
CA HIS A 255 9.07 12.69 -11.59
C HIS A 255 10.07 11.57 -11.27
N ARG A 256 10.45 11.43 -10.01
CA ARG A 256 11.35 10.35 -9.57
C ARG A 256 10.81 8.95 -9.83
N GLY A 257 9.50 8.75 -9.72
CA GLY A 257 8.83 7.48 -10.04
C GLY A 257 8.89 7.07 -11.51
N THR A 258 9.38 7.93 -12.41
CA THR A 258 9.50 7.61 -13.84
C THR A 258 10.91 7.19 -14.27
N MET A 259 11.91 7.25 -13.36
CA MET A 259 13.34 7.12 -13.70
C MET A 259 13.72 5.82 -14.40
N TYR A 260 13.02 4.72 -14.14
CA TYR A 260 13.38 3.39 -14.66
C TYR A 260 12.32 2.78 -15.58
N ARG A 261 11.33 3.57 -16.04
CA ARG A 261 10.19 3.07 -16.84
C ARG A 261 10.59 2.24 -18.06
N ASP A 262 11.60 2.67 -18.80
CA ASP A 262 12.02 1.97 -20.00
C ASP A 262 12.69 0.63 -19.65
N PHE A 263 13.52 0.62 -18.61
CA PHE A 263 14.13 -0.62 -18.10
C PHE A 263 13.09 -1.59 -17.54
N GLU A 264 12.11 -1.08 -16.80
CA GLU A 264 11.00 -1.87 -16.27
C GLU A 264 10.14 -2.48 -17.37
N ALA A 265 9.88 -1.73 -18.46
CA ALA A 265 9.15 -2.22 -19.61
C ALA A 265 9.88 -3.37 -20.32
N HIS A 266 11.18 -3.24 -20.56
CA HIS A 266 12.01 -4.29 -21.15
C HIS A 266 12.10 -5.53 -20.25
N ALA A 267 12.34 -5.34 -18.94
CA ALA A 267 12.41 -6.44 -17.99
C ALA A 267 11.09 -7.21 -17.93
N ARG A 268 9.95 -6.51 -17.92
CA ARG A 268 8.62 -7.11 -17.94
C ARG A 268 8.37 -7.94 -19.20
N GLU A 269 8.75 -7.44 -20.37
CA GLU A 269 8.61 -8.15 -21.63
C GLU A 269 9.46 -9.43 -21.65
N ALA A 270 10.71 -9.34 -21.19
CA ALA A 270 11.61 -10.48 -21.09
C ALA A 270 11.04 -11.57 -20.16
N GLU A 271 10.56 -11.20 -18.97
CA GLU A 271 9.97 -12.13 -18.00
C GLU A 271 8.67 -12.77 -18.54
N CYS A 272 7.82 -11.98 -19.20
CA CYS A 272 6.61 -12.50 -19.82
C CYS A 272 6.92 -13.59 -20.86
N ASN A 273 8.01 -13.43 -21.61
CA ASN A 273 8.44 -14.41 -22.61
C ASN A 273 9.06 -15.66 -21.98
N LEU A 274 9.77 -15.52 -20.85
CA LEU A 274 10.31 -16.65 -20.09
C LEU A 274 9.21 -17.52 -19.50
N LEU A 275 8.25 -16.91 -18.81
CA LEU A 275 7.12 -17.62 -18.19
C LEU A 275 6.24 -18.36 -19.20
N LYS A 276 6.11 -17.84 -20.43
CA LYS A 276 5.39 -18.56 -21.51
C LYS A 276 6.13 -19.82 -21.94
N LYS A 277 7.46 -19.81 -21.97
CA LYS A 277 8.27 -21.00 -22.36
C LYS A 277 8.31 -22.09 -21.28
N GLU A 278 8.08 -21.73 -20.02
CA GLU A 278 8.01 -22.72 -18.92
C GLU A 278 6.67 -23.47 -18.89
N VAL A 279 5.66 -23.00 -19.61
CA VAL A 279 4.31 -23.60 -19.69
C VAL A 279 4.14 -24.49 -20.93
N GLU A 280 5.01 -24.38 -21.94
CA GLU A 280 5.09 -25.27 -23.12
C GLU A 280 5.97 -26.49 -22.82
#